data_29dbe6639a32cf858002c95e83c826ff
#
_entry.id   29dbe6639a32cf858002c95e83c826ff
#
_cell.length_a   1.000
_cell.length_b   1.000
_cell.length_c   1.000
_cell.angle_alpha   90.00
_cell.angle_beta   90.00
_cell.angle_gamma   90.00
#
_symmetry.space_group_name_H-M   'P 1'
#
loop_
_entity.id
_entity.type
_entity.pdbx_description
1 polymer ?
#
loop_
_entity_poly.entity_id
_entity_poly.type
_entity_poly.pdbx_seq_one_letter_code
_entity_poly.pdbx_strand_id
1 'polypeptide(L)'
;MNASGEMCHPFPYRSVLIGTLPMARFVLWGTYCTDALEKRTPFRDEHLKRLQSLKDGGQLITLGPTEGSTHVFGIFEAESLETVRQLVEADVYWREKIWTEVEVYPWIQAF
;
A
#
# COMPACT_ATOMS: atom_id res chain seq x y z
N MET A 1 -6.14 16.76 -21.20
CA MET A 1 -5.88 16.85 -20.95
C MET A 1 -5.72 16.61 -21.25
N ASN A 2 -6.01 16.80 -20.83
CA ASN A 2 -5.74 16.89 -20.48
C ASN A 2 -5.49 16.75 -20.80
N ALA A 3 -5.41 16.71 -20.44
CA ALA A 3 -4.92 16.68 -20.20
C ALA A 3 -4.61 16.47 -20.48
N SER A 4 -4.71 16.54 -20.23
CA SER A 4 -4.26 16.45 -19.92
C SER A 4 -4.14 16.03 -20.37
N GLY A 5 -4.71 16.70 -20.36
CA GLY A 5 -4.12 16.38 -20.15
C GLY A 5 -4.36 15.92 -20.80
N GLU A 6 -4.35 15.57 -20.30
CA GLU A 6 -4.33 15.31 -20.32
C GLU A 6 -4.28 14.73 -20.86
N MET A 7 -4.47 15.31 -21.03
CA MET A 7 -4.25 14.89 -21.14
C MET A 7 -4.26 14.38 -21.71
N CYS A 8 -4.54 14.84 -21.80
CA CYS A 8 -4.31 14.27 -21.90
C CYS A 8 -4.54 13.68 -22.91
N HIS A 9 -4.80 13.64 -22.79
CA HIS A 9 -4.75 12.90 -23.18
C HIS A 9 -4.97 12.36 -24.05
N PRO A 10 -5.20 12.77 -23.96
CA PRO A 10 -5.13 11.83 -24.24
C PRO A 10 -5.50 11.09 -25.08
N PHE A 11 -5.66 11.06 -25.31
CA PHE A 11 -5.61 9.95 -25.56
C PHE A 11 -5.78 9.18 -26.11
N PRO A 12 -5.71 9.70 -25.72
CA PRO A 12 -5.57 8.64 -25.68
C PRO A 12 -5.60 7.98 -25.89
N TYR A 13 -5.40 8.02 -25.91
CA TYR A 13 -5.04 6.97 -25.64
C TYR A 13 -5.25 6.22 -25.63
N ARG A 14 -5.36 6.35 -25.56
CA ARG A 14 -5.26 5.33 -25.26
C ARG A 14 -5.75 4.39 -25.27
N SER A 15 -5.78 4.56 -25.42
CA SER A 15 -5.97 3.62 -25.15
C SER A 15 -6.37 2.77 -25.19
N VAL A 16 -6.52 2.91 -25.39
CA VAL A 16 -6.58 2.13 -25.12
C VAL A 16 -6.54 1.39 -24.95
N LEU A 17 -6.41 1.70 -24.75
CA LEU A 17 -6.05 0.93 -24.37
C LEU A 17 -6.40 -0.06 -24.00
N ILE A 18 -6.01 -0.15 -24.11
CA ILE A 18 -6.39 -1.28 -23.58
C ILE A 18 -6.31 -1.31 -22.17
N GLY A 19 -7.18 -1.32 -21.58
CA GLY A 19 -7.52 -1.55 -20.41
C GLY A 19 -6.65 -1.46 -19.21
N THR A 20 -5.50 -0.99 -19.22
CA THR A 20 -4.68 -0.84 -18.04
C THR A 20 -5.07 0.46 -17.36
N LEU A 21 -5.51 0.37 -16.11
CA LEU A 21 -5.81 1.57 -15.33
C LEU A 21 -4.52 2.28 -14.96
N PRO A 22 -4.53 3.63 -14.91
CA PRO A 22 -3.38 4.37 -14.42
C PRO A 22 -3.06 3.95 -12.99
N MET A 23 -1.78 3.77 -12.72
CA MET A 23 -1.33 3.39 -11.39
C MET A 23 -0.68 4.60 -10.74
N ALA A 24 -0.92 4.74 -9.44
CA ALA A 24 -0.35 5.81 -8.64
C ALA A 24 0.28 5.20 -7.39
N ARG A 25 1.08 5.98 -6.71
CA ARG A 25 1.72 5.52 -5.49
C ARG A 25 1.04 6.11 -4.28
N PHE A 26 1.03 5.31 -3.21
CA PHE A 26 0.37 5.66 -1.97
C PHE A 26 1.27 5.27 -0.81
N VAL A 27 1.26 6.09 0.22
CA VAL A 27 2.06 5.84 1.42
C VAL A 27 1.14 5.34 2.52
N LEU A 28 1.57 4.25 3.16
CA LEU A 28 0.95 3.77 4.40
C LEU A 28 1.78 4.28 5.56
N TRP A 29 1.10 4.81 6.56
CA TRP A 29 1.69 5.14 7.85
C TRP A 29 0.79 4.60 8.93
N GLY A 30 1.33 3.78 9.83
CA GLY A 30 0.51 3.15 10.87
C GLY A 30 1.24 3.06 12.19
N THR A 31 0.49 2.72 13.21
CA THR A 31 0.97 2.60 14.59
C THR A 31 0.84 1.16 15.05
N TYR A 32 1.89 0.64 15.66
CA TYR A 32 1.87 -0.69 16.26
C TYR A 32 1.26 -0.63 17.66
N CYS A 33 0.70 -1.75 18.09
CA CYS A 33 0.20 -1.87 19.45
C CYS A 33 1.35 -1.95 20.45
N THR A 34 1.01 -1.81 21.73
CA THR A 34 1.97 -2.04 22.81
C THR A 34 2.41 -3.50 22.78
N ASP A 35 3.69 -3.74 23.01
CA ASP A 35 4.28 -5.11 23.03
C ASP A 35 4.10 -5.81 21.68
N ALA A 36 4.27 -5.05 20.57
CA ALA A 36 4.03 -5.56 19.23
C ALA A 36 4.94 -6.73 18.88
N LEU A 37 6.21 -6.69 19.29
CA LEU A 37 7.15 -7.75 18.96
C LEU A 37 6.68 -9.10 19.48
N GLU A 38 6.08 -9.09 20.65
CA GLU A 38 5.56 -10.31 21.27
C GLU A 38 4.21 -10.69 20.64
N LYS A 39 3.31 -9.72 20.52
CA LYS A 39 1.94 -9.99 20.07
C LYS A 39 1.87 -10.40 18.61
N ARG A 40 2.79 -9.91 17.77
CA ARG A 40 2.77 -10.25 16.36
C ARG A 40 3.25 -11.66 16.06
N THR A 41 3.96 -12.28 16.99
CA THR A 41 4.63 -13.56 16.75
C THR A 41 3.74 -14.63 16.13
N PRO A 42 2.51 -14.87 16.65
CA PRO A 42 1.66 -15.92 16.04
C PRO A 42 1.20 -15.59 14.62
N PHE A 43 1.27 -14.32 14.20
CA PHE A 43 0.72 -13.89 12.92
C PHE A 43 1.79 -13.51 11.92
N ARG A 44 3.06 -13.55 12.33
CA ARG A 44 4.14 -12.99 11.52
C ARG A 44 4.34 -13.73 10.21
N ASP A 45 4.29 -15.05 10.24
CA ASP A 45 4.49 -15.83 9.01
C ASP A 45 3.42 -15.53 7.97
N GLU A 46 2.17 -15.48 8.40
CA GLU A 46 1.07 -15.15 7.49
C GLU A 46 1.25 -13.76 6.89
N HIS A 47 1.62 -12.81 7.75
CA HIS A 47 1.84 -11.42 7.35
C HIS A 47 2.94 -11.32 6.29
N LEU A 48 4.08 -11.94 6.54
CA LEU A 48 5.23 -11.87 5.64
C LEU A 48 4.95 -12.56 4.31
N LYS A 49 4.24 -13.70 4.34
CA LYS A 49 3.87 -14.38 3.11
C LYS A 49 2.94 -13.53 2.27
N ARG A 50 2.00 -12.87 2.91
CA ARG A 50 1.08 -12.00 2.18
C ARG A 50 1.81 -10.81 1.57
N LEU A 51 2.71 -10.18 2.33
CA LEU A 51 3.50 -9.06 1.81
C LEU A 51 4.34 -9.49 0.61
N GLN A 52 4.95 -10.69 0.67
CA GLN A 52 5.73 -11.20 -0.44
C GLN A 52 4.85 -11.38 -1.68
N SER A 53 3.65 -11.90 -1.50
CA SER A 53 2.72 -12.08 -2.61
C SER A 53 2.34 -10.74 -3.24
N LEU A 54 2.07 -9.73 -2.41
CA LEU A 54 1.74 -8.39 -2.91
C LEU A 54 2.93 -7.75 -3.64
N LYS A 55 4.13 -8.00 -3.15
CA LYS A 55 5.35 -7.50 -3.80
C LYS A 55 5.55 -8.18 -5.14
N ASP A 56 5.39 -9.49 -5.19
CA ASP A 56 5.53 -10.23 -6.44
C ASP A 56 4.49 -9.79 -7.47
N GLY A 57 3.31 -9.42 -7.02
CA GLY A 57 2.25 -8.93 -7.89
C GLY A 57 2.35 -7.46 -8.28
N GLY A 58 3.36 -6.75 -7.76
CA GLY A 58 3.59 -5.35 -8.12
C GLY A 58 2.77 -4.35 -7.33
N GLN A 59 1.94 -4.79 -6.40
CA GLN A 59 1.09 -3.89 -5.62
C GLN A 59 1.84 -3.27 -4.45
N LEU A 60 2.83 -3.97 -3.93
CA LEU A 60 3.64 -3.47 -2.82
C LEU A 60 5.05 -3.17 -3.31
N ILE A 61 5.49 -1.94 -3.10
CA ILE A 61 6.84 -1.54 -3.46
C ILE A 61 7.79 -1.85 -2.31
N THR A 62 7.44 -1.44 -1.10
CA THR A 62 8.24 -1.69 0.09
C THR A 62 7.37 -1.50 1.33
N LEU A 63 7.78 -2.10 2.44
CA LEU A 63 7.07 -1.95 3.70
C LEU A 63 7.97 -2.44 4.82
N GLY A 64 7.95 -1.76 5.95
CA GLY A 64 8.69 -2.19 7.11
C GLY A 64 8.38 -1.35 8.33
N PRO A 65 8.75 -1.84 9.50
CA PRO A 65 8.55 -1.10 10.74
C PRO A 65 9.65 -0.08 10.95
N THR A 66 9.34 0.97 11.69
CA THR A 66 10.38 1.86 12.21
C THR A 66 11.14 1.14 13.30
N GLU A 67 12.30 1.67 13.62
CA GLU A 67 13.12 1.10 14.68
C GLU A 67 12.30 1.01 15.98
N GLY A 68 12.38 -0.12 16.66
CA GLY A 68 11.60 -0.37 17.86
C GLY A 68 10.17 -0.81 17.57
N SER A 69 9.80 -0.95 16.31
CA SER A 69 8.47 -1.40 15.89
C SER A 69 7.35 -0.57 16.50
N THR A 70 7.52 0.76 16.47
CA THR A 70 6.49 1.68 16.95
C THR A 70 5.52 2.04 15.85
N HIS A 71 6.01 2.13 14.61
CA HIS A 71 5.20 2.51 13.45
C HIS A 71 5.54 1.63 12.26
N VAL A 72 4.64 1.60 11.28
CA VAL A 72 4.88 0.93 10.01
C VAL A 72 4.82 1.96 8.90
N PHE A 73 5.72 1.82 7.93
CA PHE A 73 5.75 2.64 6.73
C PHE A 73 5.74 1.72 5.53
N GLY A 74 4.97 2.09 4.50
CA GLY A 74 4.97 1.32 3.28
C GLY A 74 4.63 2.18 2.08
N ILE A 75 4.95 1.67 0.90
CA ILE A 75 4.62 2.31 -0.37
C ILE A 75 3.94 1.26 -1.23
N PHE A 76 2.73 1.60 -1.70
CA PHE A 76 1.92 0.75 -2.56
C PHE A 76 1.74 1.40 -3.92
N GLU A 77 1.47 0.59 -4.94
CA GLU A 77 1.12 1.07 -6.26
C GLU A 77 -0.23 0.47 -6.64
N ALA A 78 -1.21 1.33 -6.96
CA ALA A 78 -2.56 0.88 -7.24
C ALA A 78 -3.30 1.95 -8.03
N GLU A 79 -4.51 1.57 -8.50
CA GLU A 79 -5.32 2.51 -9.26
C GLU A 79 -6.06 3.52 -8.38
N SER A 80 -6.22 3.24 -7.08
CA SER A 80 -6.97 4.15 -6.22
C SER A 80 -6.56 4.02 -4.76
N LEU A 81 -6.84 5.08 -4.01
CA LEU A 81 -6.64 5.10 -2.57
C LEU A 81 -7.44 4.00 -1.90
N GLU A 82 -8.67 3.81 -2.36
CA GLU A 82 -9.55 2.81 -1.76
C GLU A 82 -8.99 1.40 -1.92
N THR A 83 -8.41 1.09 -3.07
CA THR A 83 -7.77 -0.20 -3.28
C THR A 83 -6.66 -0.45 -2.27
N VAL A 84 -5.83 0.57 -2.03
CA VAL A 84 -4.73 0.41 -1.06
C VAL A 84 -5.28 0.25 0.35
N ARG A 85 -6.33 1.02 0.69
CA ARG A 85 -6.94 0.91 2.00
C ARG A 85 -7.47 -0.50 2.24
N GLN A 86 -8.10 -1.09 1.21
CA GLN A 86 -8.58 -2.47 1.32
C GLN A 86 -7.45 -3.47 1.48
N LEU A 87 -6.34 -3.26 0.77
CA LEU A 87 -5.18 -4.14 0.91
C LEU A 87 -4.60 -4.08 2.32
N VAL A 88 -4.52 -2.89 2.89
CA VAL A 88 -4.00 -2.71 4.24
C VAL A 88 -4.93 -3.36 5.27
N GLU A 89 -6.24 -3.13 5.12
CA GLU A 89 -7.21 -3.63 6.09
C GLU A 89 -7.42 -5.13 6.00
N ALA A 90 -7.01 -5.75 4.92
CA ALA A 90 -7.07 -7.21 4.78
C ALA A 90 -5.87 -7.90 5.43
N ASP A 91 -4.88 -7.14 5.87
CA ASP A 91 -3.69 -7.74 6.48
C ASP A 91 -4.01 -8.27 7.87
N VAL A 92 -3.43 -9.42 8.21
CA VAL A 92 -3.66 -10.04 9.53
C VAL A 92 -3.24 -9.10 10.65
N TYR A 93 -2.20 -8.28 10.44
CA TYR A 93 -1.76 -7.34 11.46
C TYR A 93 -2.83 -6.27 11.76
N TRP A 94 -3.61 -5.89 10.76
CA TRP A 94 -4.73 -4.98 11.01
C TRP A 94 -5.89 -5.72 11.69
N ARG A 95 -6.25 -6.89 11.17
CA ARG A 95 -7.37 -7.65 11.72
C ARG A 95 -7.16 -8.05 13.18
N GLU A 96 -5.91 -8.36 13.54
CA GLU A 96 -5.59 -8.78 14.90
C GLU A 96 -5.08 -7.63 15.78
N LYS A 97 -5.20 -6.41 15.28
CA LYS A 97 -4.89 -5.18 16.02
C LYS A 97 -3.42 -5.09 16.46
N ILE A 98 -2.54 -5.70 15.68
CA ILE A 98 -1.11 -5.47 15.81
C ILE A 98 -0.82 -4.05 15.33
N TRP A 99 -1.44 -3.66 14.22
CA TRP A 99 -1.52 -2.26 13.81
C TRP A 99 -2.81 -1.69 14.41
N THR A 100 -2.69 -0.66 15.22
CA THR A 100 -3.85 -0.07 15.91
C THR A 100 -4.45 1.10 15.14
N GLU A 101 -3.64 1.75 14.32
CA GLU A 101 -4.08 2.86 13.47
C GLU A 101 -3.32 2.76 12.16
N VAL A 102 -4.02 3.04 11.06
CA VAL A 102 -3.38 3.11 9.74
C VAL A 102 -3.96 4.29 8.98
N GLU A 103 -3.09 4.97 8.23
CA GLU A 103 -3.46 6.06 7.35
C GLU A 103 -2.81 5.81 6.00
N VAL A 104 -3.53 6.14 4.93
CA VAL A 104 -3.02 5.97 3.57
C VAL A 104 -3.15 7.30 2.86
N TYR A 105 -2.07 7.72 2.21
CA TYR A 105 -2.01 9.02 1.53
C TYR A 105 -1.59 8.84 0.09
N PRO A 106 -2.22 9.57 -0.86
CA PRO A 106 -1.64 9.68 -2.20
C PRO A 106 -0.26 10.31 -2.08
N TRP A 107 0.67 9.81 -2.89
CA TRP A 107 2.06 10.26 -2.78
C TRP A 107 2.63 10.48 -4.17
N ILE A 108 3.29 11.61 -4.33
CA ILE A 108 3.94 11.97 -5.59
C ILE A 108 5.43 11.82 -5.41
N GLN A 109 6.00 10.86 -6.12
CA GLN A 109 7.43 10.62 -6.07
C GLN A 109 8.12 11.69 -6.90
N ALA A 110 8.97 12.48 -6.25
CA ALA A 110 9.63 13.59 -6.92
C ALA A 110 10.87 13.15 -7.69
N PHE A 111 11.44 12.01 -7.31
CA PHE A 111 12.68 11.54 -7.94
C PHE A 111 12.54 10.16 -8.53
#